data_d05e52c8452d9bdf658efa4ed7fdbc87
#
_entry.id   d05e52c8452d9bdf658efa4ed7fdbc87
#
_cell.length_a   1.000
_cell.length_b   1.000
_cell.length_c   1.000
_cell.angle_alpha   90.00
_cell.angle_beta   90.00
_cell.angle_gamma   90.00
#
_symmetry.space_group_name_H-M   'P 1'
#
loop_
_entity.id
_entity.type
_entity.pdbx_description
1 polymer ?
#
loop_
_entity_poly.entity_id
_entity_poly.type
_entity_poly.pdbx_seq_one_letter_code
_entity_poly.pdbx_strand_id
1 'polypeptide(L)'
;TGLERTITQIESFSIPYAGTYRNAIERKQLYPLFIRKKGFCIAILNYTYGTNGIKVSAPNIVNYIDKKTILKDIHSAQAVRPDGIIACMHWGEEYQSLPNREQCELADWLLKQGVTHIIGSHPHVIQPMELRTNGNQQHAIVYSLGNFISNMSAANTDGGLIFTLQLEKYPLPKPIRPLQNHSSHSPSPESFASSFPFARVVRCGYTLVWTGRPTLTGEKNYILYPSYSPH
;
A
#
# COMPACT_ATOMS: atom_id res chain seq x y z
N THR A 1 16.82 -16.39 -12.74
CA THR A 1 16.47 -16.44 -11.31
C THR A 1 14.97 -16.68 -11.10
N GLY A 2 14.55 -17.07 -9.88
CA GLY A 2 13.13 -17.19 -9.53
C GLY A 2 12.41 -15.84 -9.65
N LEU A 3 13.04 -14.76 -9.21
CA LEU A 3 12.53 -13.41 -9.30
C LEU A 3 12.21 -13.03 -10.75
N GLU A 4 13.14 -13.23 -11.67
CA GLU A 4 12.94 -12.89 -13.10
C GLU A 4 11.81 -13.71 -13.74
N ARG A 5 11.72 -15.01 -13.42
CA ARG A 5 10.61 -15.86 -13.90
C ARG A 5 9.27 -15.36 -13.40
N THR A 6 9.19 -14.95 -12.14
CA THR A 6 7.96 -14.37 -11.56
C THR A 6 7.58 -13.09 -12.28
N ILE A 7 8.53 -12.17 -12.51
CA ILE A 7 8.28 -10.94 -13.26
C ILE A 7 7.75 -11.27 -14.67
N THR A 8 8.44 -12.16 -15.39
CA THR A 8 8.02 -12.56 -16.75
C THR A 8 6.60 -13.13 -16.76
N GLN A 9 6.25 -13.95 -15.76
CA GLN A 9 4.91 -14.51 -15.65
C GLN A 9 3.84 -13.45 -15.37
N ILE A 10 4.12 -12.49 -14.49
CA ILE A 10 3.22 -11.38 -14.17
C ILE A 10 3.01 -10.49 -15.40
N GLU A 11 4.06 -10.19 -16.14
CA GLU A 11 4.00 -9.44 -17.40
C GLU A 11 3.17 -10.15 -18.46
N SER A 12 3.26 -11.47 -18.57
CA SER A 12 2.46 -12.25 -19.53
C SER A 12 0.95 -12.14 -19.28
N PHE A 13 0.55 -11.81 -18.04
CA PHE A 13 -0.84 -11.52 -17.68
C PHE A 13 -1.20 -10.03 -17.76
N SER A 14 -0.28 -9.18 -18.22
CA SER A 14 -0.45 -7.73 -18.23
C SER A 14 -0.78 -7.14 -16.84
N ILE A 15 -0.25 -7.75 -15.77
CA ILE A 15 -0.43 -7.29 -14.40
C ILE A 15 0.73 -6.37 -14.05
N PRO A 16 0.48 -5.11 -13.65
CA PRO A 16 1.54 -4.24 -13.16
C PRO A 16 2.05 -4.73 -11.80
N TYR A 17 3.35 -4.55 -11.56
CA TYR A 17 4.01 -5.00 -10.33
C TYR A 17 4.89 -3.90 -9.72
N ALA A 18 5.18 -4.02 -8.43
CA ALA A 18 6.04 -3.10 -7.70
C ALA A 18 6.82 -3.84 -6.60
N GLY A 19 8.04 -3.39 -6.34
CA GLY A 19 8.87 -3.88 -5.22
C GLY A 19 10.04 -4.75 -5.64
N THR A 20 10.01 -5.36 -6.84
CA THR A 20 11.09 -6.18 -7.38
C THR A 20 11.32 -5.87 -8.85
N TYR A 21 12.58 -5.89 -9.30
CA TYR A 21 12.96 -5.49 -10.66
C TYR A 21 14.18 -6.29 -11.14
N ARG A 22 14.31 -6.47 -12.44
CA ARG A 22 15.47 -7.15 -13.06
C ARG A 22 16.75 -6.32 -12.90
N ASN A 23 16.62 -4.98 -12.85
CA ASN A 23 17.78 -4.07 -12.72
C ASN A 23 17.33 -2.65 -12.32
N ALA A 24 18.31 -1.76 -12.13
CA ALA A 24 18.09 -0.38 -11.72
C ALA A 24 17.38 0.48 -12.79
N ILE A 25 17.58 0.18 -14.06
CA ILE A 25 16.94 0.90 -15.18
C ILE A 25 15.43 0.60 -15.15
N GLU A 26 15.07 -0.68 -15.07
CA GLU A 26 13.67 -1.12 -14.97
C GLU A 26 12.98 -0.51 -13.74
N ARG A 27 13.64 -0.55 -12.55
CA ARG A 27 13.11 0.10 -11.35
C ARG A 27 12.83 1.59 -11.58
N LYS A 28 13.77 2.30 -12.18
CA LYS A 28 13.62 3.74 -12.45
C LYS A 28 12.46 4.05 -13.41
N GLN A 29 12.18 3.15 -14.35
CA GLN A 29 11.10 3.33 -15.34
C GLN A 29 9.72 3.00 -14.77
N LEU A 30 9.62 1.98 -13.90
CA LEU A 30 8.37 1.41 -13.44
C LEU A 30 7.96 1.85 -12.03
N TYR A 31 8.86 2.47 -11.27
CA TYR A 31 8.61 2.81 -9.86
C TYR A 31 8.81 4.29 -9.55
N PRO A 32 7.90 4.91 -8.78
CA PRO A 32 6.68 4.38 -8.16
C PRO A 32 5.65 3.89 -9.18
N LEU A 33 4.88 2.85 -8.82
CA LEU A 33 3.81 2.34 -9.70
C LEU A 33 2.58 3.25 -9.62
N PHE A 34 2.12 3.76 -10.76
CA PHE A 34 0.93 4.60 -10.84
C PHE A 34 -0.24 3.85 -11.45
N ILE A 35 -1.32 3.69 -10.69
CA ILE A 35 -2.59 3.14 -11.17
C ILE A 35 -3.53 4.28 -11.54
N ARG A 36 -3.89 4.33 -12.82
CA ARG A 36 -4.82 5.35 -13.35
C ARG A 36 -6.13 4.68 -13.75
N LYS A 37 -7.22 5.01 -13.06
CA LYS A 37 -8.54 4.44 -13.34
C LYS A 37 -9.65 5.40 -12.91
N LYS A 38 -10.70 5.51 -13.71
CA LYS A 38 -11.87 6.37 -13.42
C LYS A 38 -11.48 7.80 -13.03
N GLY A 39 -10.47 8.37 -13.66
CA GLY A 39 -9.97 9.71 -13.36
C GLY A 39 -9.08 9.82 -12.13
N PHE A 40 -8.87 8.75 -11.35
CA PHE A 40 -7.91 8.71 -10.24
C PHE A 40 -6.50 8.36 -10.72
N CYS A 41 -5.52 8.88 -10.00
CA CYS A 41 -4.12 8.50 -10.07
C CYS A 41 -3.64 8.12 -8.67
N ILE A 42 -3.42 6.84 -8.42
CA ILE A 42 -2.92 6.34 -7.13
C ILE A 42 -1.49 5.85 -7.32
N ALA A 43 -0.58 6.35 -6.49
CA ALA A 43 0.78 5.85 -6.43
C ALA A 43 0.84 4.66 -5.45
N ILE A 44 1.43 3.56 -5.90
CA ILE A 44 1.68 2.37 -5.09
C ILE A 44 3.18 2.28 -4.81
N LEU A 45 3.52 2.25 -3.53
CA LEU A 45 4.86 1.96 -3.03
C LEU A 45 4.85 0.55 -2.41
N ASN A 46 5.92 -0.21 -2.58
CA ASN A 46 6.01 -1.58 -2.04
C ASN A 46 7.42 -1.86 -1.53
N TYR A 47 7.52 -2.31 -0.26
CA TYR A 47 8.77 -2.58 0.43
C TYR A 47 8.69 -3.84 1.29
N THR A 48 9.85 -4.48 1.50
CA THR A 48 9.98 -5.63 2.38
C THR A 48 11.10 -5.43 3.41
N TYR A 49 10.93 -6.03 4.59
CA TYR A 49 11.97 -6.08 5.61
C TYR A 49 13.14 -6.96 5.18
N GLY A 50 12.90 -7.95 4.32
CA GLY A 50 13.90 -8.94 3.96
C GLY A 50 13.43 -9.94 2.91
N THR A 51 14.30 -10.90 2.63
CA THR A 51 14.11 -11.97 1.65
C THR A 51 14.40 -13.35 2.27
N ASN A 52 14.09 -13.54 3.56
CA ASN A 52 14.30 -14.78 4.32
C ASN A 52 15.74 -15.33 4.18
N GLY A 53 16.73 -14.43 4.26
CA GLY A 53 18.16 -14.78 4.13
C GLY A 53 18.62 -15.08 2.70
N ILE A 54 17.72 -15.09 1.71
CA ILE A 54 18.10 -15.31 0.31
C ILE A 54 18.72 -14.03 -0.24
N LYS A 55 20.00 -14.12 -0.62
CA LYS A 55 20.71 -12.99 -1.23
C LYS A 55 20.15 -12.65 -2.61
N VAL A 56 19.76 -11.40 -2.77
CA VAL A 56 19.40 -10.85 -4.09
C VAL A 56 20.69 -10.49 -4.83
N SER A 57 20.98 -11.21 -5.92
CA SER A 57 22.18 -11.00 -6.71
C SER A 57 21.96 -9.90 -7.75
N ALA A 58 22.96 -9.05 -7.94
CA ALA A 58 22.95 -8.09 -9.05
C ALA A 58 22.79 -8.82 -10.40
N PRO A 59 22.08 -8.23 -11.38
CA PRO A 59 21.52 -6.87 -11.38
C PRO A 59 20.13 -6.74 -10.72
N ASN A 60 19.55 -7.82 -10.20
CA ASN A 60 18.18 -7.81 -9.63
C ASN A 60 18.11 -6.89 -8.42
N ILE A 61 16.94 -6.28 -8.25
CA ILE A 61 16.65 -5.33 -7.17
C ILE A 61 15.37 -5.74 -6.44
N VAL A 62 15.41 -5.65 -5.12
CA VAL A 62 14.25 -5.72 -4.23
C VAL A 62 14.21 -4.42 -3.43
N ASN A 63 13.04 -3.83 -3.29
CA ASN A 63 12.85 -2.65 -2.46
C ASN A 63 12.82 -3.04 -0.98
N TYR A 64 13.93 -2.89 -0.29
CA TYR A 64 14.00 -3.08 1.15
C TYR A 64 13.49 -1.84 1.90
N ILE A 65 13.01 -2.05 3.14
CA ILE A 65 12.63 -0.98 4.05
C ILE A 65 13.90 -0.20 4.45
N ASP A 66 14.10 0.94 3.80
CA ASP A 66 15.13 1.93 4.09
C ASP A 66 14.53 3.33 3.99
N LYS A 67 14.48 4.04 5.12
CA LYS A 67 13.82 5.36 5.19
C LYS A 67 14.35 6.37 4.18
N LYS A 68 15.65 6.32 3.88
CA LYS A 68 16.27 7.23 2.91
C LYS A 68 15.78 6.97 1.48
N THR A 69 15.68 5.70 1.10
CA THR A 69 15.16 5.27 -0.21
C THR A 69 13.66 5.53 -0.29
N ILE A 70 12.91 5.16 0.74
CA ILE A 70 11.46 5.39 0.82
C ILE A 70 11.14 6.87 0.66
N LEU A 71 11.87 7.77 1.33
CA LEU A 71 11.65 9.21 1.22
C LEU A 71 11.84 9.72 -0.20
N LYS A 72 12.88 9.26 -0.91
CA LYS A 72 13.11 9.61 -2.32
C LYS A 72 11.95 9.15 -3.21
N ASP A 73 11.46 7.93 -2.99
CA ASP A 73 10.37 7.37 -3.75
C ASP A 73 9.05 8.09 -3.46
N ILE A 74 8.79 8.49 -2.20
CA ILE A 74 7.65 9.34 -1.83
C ILE A 74 7.71 10.69 -2.56
N HIS A 75 8.86 11.37 -2.56
CA HIS A 75 9.03 12.63 -3.30
C HIS A 75 8.81 12.44 -4.81
N SER A 76 9.28 11.32 -5.37
CA SER A 76 9.03 10.99 -6.78
C SER A 76 7.55 10.75 -7.07
N ALA A 77 6.84 10.10 -6.15
CA ALA A 77 5.39 9.94 -6.24
C ALA A 77 4.66 11.28 -6.16
N GLN A 78 5.01 12.13 -5.19
CA GLN A 78 4.41 13.45 -4.97
C GLN A 78 4.61 14.40 -6.16
N ALA A 79 5.73 14.29 -6.88
CA ALA A 79 6.00 15.10 -8.08
C ALA A 79 4.95 14.90 -9.19
N VAL A 80 4.29 13.74 -9.25
CA VAL A 80 3.21 13.43 -10.19
C VAL A 80 1.85 13.94 -9.70
N ARG A 81 1.77 14.41 -8.46
CA ARG A 81 0.52 14.87 -7.81
C ARG A 81 -0.59 13.82 -7.83
N PRO A 82 -0.38 12.63 -7.25
CA PRO A 82 -1.40 11.58 -7.23
C PRO A 82 -2.55 11.95 -6.30
N ASP A 83 -3.71 11.32 -6.50
CA ASP A 83 -4.87 11.46 -5.62
C ASP A 83 -4.68 10.70 -4.28
N GLY A 84 -3.66 9.86 -4.18
CA GLY A 84 -3.24 9.16 -2.98
C GLY A 84 -1.96 8.38 -3.19
N ILE A 85 -1.24 8.11 -2.11
CA ILE A 85 -0.04 7.28 -2.06
C ILE A 85 -0.32 6.13 -1.10
N ILE A 86 -0.34 4.90 -1.60
CA ILE A 86 -0.53 3.69 -0.80
C ILE A 86 0.81 2.98 -0.65
N ALA A 87 1.24 2.77 0.60
CA ALA A 87 2.42 1.97 0.90
C ALA A 87 2.02 0.53 1.26
N CYS A 88 2.46 -0.44 0.46
CA CYS A 88 2.36 -1.86 0.75
C CYS A 88 3.63 -2.29 1.49
N MET A 89 3.47 -2.75 2.73
CA MET A 89 4.60 -3.03 3.63
C MET A 89 4.62 -4.52 4.02
N HIS A 90 5.69 -5.20 3.67
CA HIS A 90 5.95 -6.56 4.15
C HIS A 90 6.89 -6.48 5.35
N TRP A 91 6.33 -6.51 6.57
CA TRP A 91 6.98 -6.09 7.80
C TRP A 91 6.48 -6.80 9.07
N GLY A 92 7.11 -6.53 10.21
CA GLY A 92 6.69 -7.05 11.50
C GLY A 92 7.27 -8.42 11.80
N GLU A 93 6.64 -9.13 12.73
CA GLU A 93 7.05 -10.45 13.20
C GLU A 93 5.97 -11.48 12.87
N GLU A 94 6.41 -12.67 12.45
CA GLU A 94 5.51 -13.78 12.13
C GLU A 94 4.69 -14.20 13.36
N TYR A 95 3.42 -14.50 13.13
CA TYR A 95 2.47 -15.07 14.11
C TYR A 95 2.08 -14.12 15.27
N GLN A 96 2.52 -12.88 15.25
CA GLN A 96 2.10 -11.89 16.25
C GLN A 96 0.79 -11.23 15.83
N SER A 97 -0.24 -11.31 16.70
CA SER A 97 -1.56 -10.72 16.45
C SER A 97 -1.61 -9.20 16.64
N LEU A 98 -0.59 -8.61 17.24
CA LEU A 98 -0.45 -7.16 17.41
C LEU A 98 0.78 -6.65 16.68
N PRO A 99 0.72 -5.44 16.10
CA PRO A 99 1.88 -4.84 15.48
C PRO A 99 2.96 -4.55 16.53
N ASN A 100 4.20 -4.78 16.17
CA ASN A 100 5.32 -4.42 17.03
C ASN A 100 5.60 -2.91 16.96
N ARG A 101 6.49 -2.44 17.84
CA ARG A 101 6.86 -1.03 17.94
C ARG A 101 7.41 -0.47 16.62
N GLU A 102 8.22 -1.24 15.90
CA GLU A 102 8.82 -0.81 14.62
C GLU A 102 7.76 -0.59 13.54
N GLN A 103 6.75 -1.45 13.46
CA GLN A 103 5.62 -1.27 12.56
C GLN A 103 4.87 0.04 12.88
N CYS A 104 4.58 0.31 14.16
CA CYS A 104 3.87 1.52 14.58
C CYS A 104 4.68 2.78 14.27
N GLU A 105 5.96 2.82 14.64
CA GLU A 105 6.85 3.96 14.40
C GLU A 105 7.08 4.22 12.90
N LEU A 106 7.17 3.16 12.08
CA LEU A 106 7.30 3.29 10.65
C LEU A 106 6.00 3.76 9.99
N ALA A 107 4.83 3.29 10.45
CA ALA A 107 3.53 3.77 10.00
C ALA A 107 3.39 5.28 10.27
N ASP A 108 3.71 5.73 11.49
CA ASP A 108 3.67 7.14 11.86
C ASP A 108 4.60 7.99 10.98
N TRP A 109 5.79 7.48 10.72
CA TRP A 109 6.76 8.17 9.88
C TRP A 109 6.27 8.25 8.43
N LEU A 110 5.76 7.16 7.85
CA LEU A 110 5.23 7.14 6.47
C LEU A 110 4.10 8.16 6.29
N LEU A 111 3.14 8.22 7.22
CA LEU A 111 2.06 9.21 7.17
C LEU A 111 2.61 10.65 7.24
N LYS A 112 3.59 10.91 8.11
CA LYS A 112 4.25 12.22 8.21
C LYS A 112 4.98 12.62 6.92
N GLN A 113 5.45 11.66 6.11
CA GLN A 113 6.08 11.93 4.81
C GLN A 113 5.07 12.09 3.66
N GLY A 114 3.77 11.92 3.93
CA GLY A 114 2.70 12.11 2.94
C GLY A 114 2.18 10.84 2.26
N VAL A 115 2.51 9.65 2.79
CA VAL A 115 1.77 8.42 2.46
C VAL A 115 0.33 8.58 2.97
N THR A 116 -0.66 8.23 2.16
CA THR A 116 -2.07 8.39 2.54
C THR A 116 -2.66 7.15 3.20
N HIS A 117 -2.27 5.96 2.76
CA HIS A 117 -2.77 4.70 3.31
C HIS A 117 -1.63 3.67 3.37
N ILE A 118 -1.72 2.74 4.32
CA ILE A 118 -0.72 1.70 4.55
C ILE A 118 -1.41 0.35 4.59
N ILE A 119 -0.90 -0.60 3.80
CA ILE A 119 -1.40 -1.98 3.74
C ILE A 119 -0.24 -2.92 4.07
N GLY A 120 -0.32 -3.55 5.23
CA GLY A 120 0.71 -4.45 5.76
C GLY A 120 0.44 -5.92 5.47
N SER A 121 1.52 -6.69 5.43
CA SER A 121 1.55 -8.15 5.32
C SER A 121 2.82 -8.68 5.99
N HIS A 122 3.05 -9.96 5.99
CA HIS A 122 4.15 -10.73 6.56
C HIS A 122 3.80 -11.47 7.86
N PRO A 123 3.12 -10.92 8.87
CA PRO A 123 2.85 -11.67 10.11
C PRO A 123 2.08 -12.98 9.92
N HIS A 124 1.50 -13.23 8.76
CA HIS A 124 0.68 -14.39 8.42
C HIS A 124 -0.60 -14.52 9.25
N VAL A 125 -0.84 -13.61 10.15
CA VAL A 125 -2.06 -13.46 10.94
C VAL A 125 -2.62 -12.07 10.73
N ILE A 126 -3.94 -11.91 10.89
CA ILE A 126 -4.58 -10.59 10.83
C ILE A 126 -4.13 -9.78 12.03
N GLN A 127 -3.69 -8.55 11.77
CA GLN A 127 -3.40 -7.56 12.81
C GLN A 127 -4.42 -6.42 12.77
N PRO A 128 -4.49 -5.57 13.81
CA PRO A 128 -5.40 -4.44 13.87
C PRO A 128 -5.37 -3.54 12.64
N MET A 129 -6.52 -2.90 12.40
CA MET A 129 -6.70 -1.85 11.40
C MET A 129 -7.08 -0.56 12.09
N GLU A 130 -6.61 0.54 11.55
CA GLU A 130 -6.91 1.88 12.07
C GLU A 130 -7.39 2.80 10.96
N LEU A 131 -8.35 3.65 11.28
CA LEU A 131 -8.70 4.81 10.47
C LEU A 131 -8.31 6.06 11.25
N ARG A 132 -7.15 6.62 10.94
CA ARG A 132 -6.62 7.81 11.60
C ARG A 132 -7.11 9.07 10.90
N THR A 133 -7.50 10.07 11.69
CA THR A 133 -7.91 11.36 11.16
C THR A 133 -6.83 12.40 11.45
N ASN A 134 -6.44 13.16 10.44
CA ASN A 134 -5.54 14.29 10.56
C ASN A 134 -6.16 15.48 9.80
N GLY A 135 -6.71 16.44 10.54
CA GLY A 135 -7.53 17.50 9.95
C GLY A 135 -8.73 16.90 9.20
N ASN A 136 -8.88 17.22 7.93
CA ASN A 136 -9.96 16.72 7.06
C ASN A 136 -9.58 15.44 6.31
N GLN A 137 -8.41 14.87 6.57
CA GLN A 137 -7.92 13.67 5.89
C GLN A 137 -8.03 12.45 6.78
N GLN A 138 -8.43 11.33 6.19
CA GLN A 138 -8.49 10.03 6.83
C GLN A 138 -7.46 9.10 6.19
N HIS A 139 -6.71 8.41 7.03
CA HIS A 139 -5.63 7.50 6.66
C HIS A 139 -5.95 6.10 7.14
N ALA A 140 -6.17 5.17 6.22
CA ALA A 140 -6.34 3.77 6.57
C ALA A 140 -4.98 3.12 6.78
N ILE A 141 -4.81 2.41 7.88
CA ILE A 141 -3.64 1.59 8.20
C ILE A 141 -4.14 0.17 8.48
N VAL A 142 -3.69 -0.79 7.71
CA VAL A 142 -3.87 -2.21 7.95
C VAL A 142 -2.50 -2.78 8.27
N TYR A 143 -2.26 -3.19 9.50
CA TYR A 143 -0.94 -3.67 9.91
C TYR A 143 -0.60 -5.04 9.32
N SER A 144 -1.59 -5.94 9.20
CA SER A 144 -1.46 -7.19 8.43
C SER A 144 -2.81 -7.69 7.94
N LEU A 145 -2.86 -8.05 6.65
CA LEU A 145 -4.03 -8.67 6.02
C LEU A 145 -4.19 -10.16 6.39
N GLY A 146 -3.21 -10.79 7.06
CA GLY A 146 -3.17 -12.23 7.20
C GLY A 146 -2.88 -12.94 5.88
N ASN A 147 -3.27 -14.20 5.77
CA ASN A 147 -3.06 -15.03 4.59
C ASN A 147 -4.31 -15.09 3.71
N PHE A 148 -4.16 -14.76 2.42
CA PHE A 148 -5.26 -14.88 1.45
C PHE A 148 -5.44 -16.33 0.98
N ILE A 149 -4.40 -16.93 0.39
CA ILE A 149 -4.32 -18.38 0.11
C ILE A 149 -2.99 -18.87 0.67
N SER A 150 -3.01 -19.86 1.56
CA SER A 150 -1.80 -20.32 2.22
C SER A 150 -1.91 -21.81 2.58
N ASN A 151 -0.76 -22.48 2.54
CA ASN A 151 -0.59 -23.84 3.05
C ASN A 151 -0.12 -23.88 4.52
N MET A 152 -0.07 -22.75 5.19
CA MET A 152 0.41 -22.68 6.56
C MET A 152 -0.59 -23.33 7.53
N SER A 153 -0.04 -24.02 8.57
CA SER A 153 -0.82 -24.76 9.55
C SER A 153 -0.66 -24.25 10.98
N ALA A 154 0.16 -23.22 11.20
CA ALA A 154 0.26 -22.55 12.49
C ALA A 154 -1.09 -21.94 12.89
N ALA A 155 -1.30 -21.74 14.19
CA ALA A 155 -2.54 -21.14 14.69
C ALA A 155 -2.82 -19.78 14.05
N ASN A 156 -4.08 -19.55 13.66
CA ASN A 156 -4.58 -18.30 13.05
C ASN A 156 -3.95 -17.93 11.69
N THR A 157 -3.26 -18.86 11.00
CA THR A 157 -2.63 -18.60 9.69
C THR A 157 -3.49 -19.02 8.50
N ASP A 158 -4.66 -19.56 8.72
CA ASP A 158 -5.66 -19.94 7.72
C ASP A 158 -6.71 -18.84 7.46
N GLY A 159 -6.61 -17.72 8.19
CA GLY A 159 -7.46 -16.55 8.04
C GLY A 159 -6.75 -15.38 7.37
N GLY A 160 -7.52 -14.63 6.60
CA GLY A 160 -7.10 -13.39 6.00
C GLY A 160 -8.26 -12.42 5.83
N LEU A 161 -7.98 -11.25 5.31
CA LEU A 161 -9.02 -10.28 4.99
C LEU A 161 -8.81 -9.63 3.62
N ILE A 162 -9.92 -9.30 2.98
CA ILE A 162 -9.98 -8.42 1.83
C ILE A 162 -10.35 -7.04 2.35
N PHE A 163 -9.42 -6.10 2.30
CA PHE A 163 -9.67 -4.72 2.70
C PHE A 163 -10.23 -3.92 1.52
N THR A 164 -11.30 -3.18 1.76
CA THR A 164 -11.95 -2.33 0.76
C THR A 164 -11.83 -0.87 1.18
N LEU A 165 -11.30 -0.04 0.29
CA LEU A 165 -11.17 1.40 0.46
C LEU A 165 -11.86 2.10 -0.70
N GLN A 166 -12.89 2.89 -0.39
CA GLN A 166 -13.57 3.73 -1.37
C GLN A 166 -13.12 5.17 -1.22
N LEU A 167 -12.62 5.73 -2.31
CA LEU A 167 -12.12 7.09 -2.37
C LEU A 167 -13.03 7.96 -3.24
N GLU A 168 -13.17 9.23 -2.87
CA GLU A 168 -13.84 10.25 -3.63
C GLU A 168 -12.93 11.47 -3.82
N LYS A 169 -12.92 12.04 -5.03
CA LYS A 169 -12.20 13.30 -5.26
C LYS A 169 -12.96 14.46 -4.68
N TYR A 170 -12.22 15.38 -4.06
CA TYR A 170 -12.79 16.67 -3.78
C TYR A 170 -13.08 17.41 -5.11
N PRO A 171 -14.24 18.04 -5.27
CA PRO A 171 -14.44 18.94 -6.38
C PRO A 171 -13.36 20.04 -6.32
N LEU A 172 -12.64 20.25 -7.41
CA LEU A 172 -11.70 21.36 -7.50
C LEU A 172 -12.46 22.65 -7.14
N PRO A 173 -11.92 23.52 -6.27
CA PRO A 173 -12.53 24.81 -6.04
C PRO A 173 -12.65 25.50 -7.39
N LYS A 174 -13.84 26.00 -7.71
CA LYS A 174 -14.05 26.80 -8.93
C LYS A 174 -13.00 27.92 -8.92
N PRO A 175 -12.30 28.18 -10.02
CA PRO A 175 -11.34 29.28 -10.06
C PRO A 175 -12.06 30.54 -9.64
N ILE A 176 -11.62 31.13 -8.53
CA ILE A 176 -12.10 32.43 -8.08
C ILE A 176 -11.68 33.39 -9.22
N ARG A 177 -12.65 33.97 -9.93
CA ARG A 177 -12.34 35.04 -10.86
C ARG A 177 -11.55 36.09 -10.08
N PRO A 178 -10.37 36.50 -10.56
CA PRO A 178 -9.64 37.56 -9.89
C PRO A 178 -10.55 38.80 -9.82
N LEU A 179 -10.92 39.20 -8.62
CA LEU A 179 -11.40 40.55 -8.42
C LEU A 179 -10.23 41.45 -8.83
N GLN A 180 -10.44 42.22 -9.90
CA GLN A 180 -9.52 43.26 -10.29
C GLN A 180 -9.48 44.29 -9.16
N ASN A 181 -8.55 44.14 -8.23
CA ASN A 181 -8.15 45.21 -7.33
C ASN A 181 -6.68 45.07 -7.00
N HIS A 182 -6.00 46.15 -7.27
CA HIS A 182 -4.60 46.43 -7.08
C HIS A 182 -4.19 46.25 -5.60
N SER A 183 -3.39 45.22 -5.30
CA SER A 183 -2.37 45.28 -4.26
C SER A 183 -1.35 44.19 -4.48
N SER A 184 -0.13 44.61 -4.67
CA SER A 184 1.06 43.82 -4.90
C SER A 184 1.51 43.08 -3.62
N HIS A 185 0.98 41.88 -3.37
CA HIS A 185 1.60 40.91 -2.49
C HIS A 185 1.52 39.56 -3.20
N SER A 186 2.64 39.15 -3.78
CA SER A 186 2.81 37.81 -4.29
C SER A 186 2.81 36.84 -3.06
N PRO A 187 1.95 35.84 -3.04
CA PRO A 187 2.01 34.82 -1.97
C PRO A 187 3.35 34.08 -2.10
N SER A 188 4.01 33.86 -0.97
CA SER A 188 5.26 33.10 -0.90
C SER A 188 5.07 31.67 -1.40
N PRO A 189 6.09 31.04 -2.02
CA PRO A 189 6.01 29.66 -2.51
C PRO A 189 5.66 28.62 -1.44
N GLU A 190 5.84 28.94 -0.16
CA GLU A 190 5.57 28.04 0.97
C GLU A 190 4.07 27.83 1.26
N SER A 191 3.18 28.73 0.81
CA SER A 191 1.74 28.56 1.02
C SER A 191 1.08 27.56 0.07
N PHE A 192 1.75 27.13 -0.98
CA PHE A 192 1.25 26.14 -1.95
C PHE A 192 1.51 24.68 -1.57
N ALA A 193 2.35 24.43 -0.56
CA ALA A 193 2.73 23.07 -0.17
C ALA A 193 1.66 22.32 0.65
N SER A 194 0.63 23.00 1.15
CA SER A 194 -0.33 22.42 2.10
C SER A 194 -1.70 22.05 1.54
N SER A 195 -1.94 22.18 0.22
CA SER A 195 -3.28 21.95 -0.35
C SER A 195 -3.29 21.12 -1.63
N PHE A 196 -2.67 19.93 -1.63
CA PHE A 196 -3.10 18.92 -2.59
C PHE A 196 -4.32 18.23 -2.00
N PRO A 197 -5.50 18.37 -2.62
CA PRO A 197 -6.66 17.62 -2.17
C PRO A 197 -6.43 16.16 -2.58
N PHE A 198 -5.81 15.40 -1.69
CA PHE A 198 -5.90 13.94 -1.78
C PHE A 198 -7.36 13.54 -1.83
N ALA A 199 -7.65 12.44 -2.52
CA ALA A 199 -8.99 11.90 -2.46
C ALA A 199 -9.36 11.54 -1.01
N ARG A 200 -10.59 11.86 -0.61
CA ARG A 200 -11.07 11.51 0.73
C ARG A 200 -11.56 10.08 0.78
N VAL A 201 -11.43 9.46 1.95
CA VAL A 201 -12.07 8.19 2.26
C VAL A 201 -13.56 8.44 2.50
N VAL A 202 -14.43 7.78 1.73
CA VAL A 202 -15.89 7.82 1.94
C VAL A 202 -16.42 6.54 2.58
N ARG A 203 -15.70 5.44 2.38
CA ARG A 203 -16.01 4.15 3.01
C ARG A 203 -14.74 3.31 3.11
N CYS A 204 -14.57 2.65 4.23
CA CYS A 204 -13.64 1.54 4.36
C CYS A 204 -14.37 0.36 5.01
N GLY A 205 -13.91 -0.84 4.68
CA GLY A 205 -14.49 -2.07 5.21
C GLY A 205 -13.59 -3.25 4.92
N TYR A 206 -13.99 -4.40 5.43
CA TYR A 206 -13.26 -5.64 5.16
C TYR A 206 -14.23 -6.81 5.06
N THR A 207 -13.77 -7.85 4.39
CA THR A 207 -14.39 -9.17 4.36
C THR A 207 -13.36 -10.16 4.87
N LEU A 208 -13.68 -10.90 5.90
CA LEU A 208 -12.84 -12.00 6.37
C LEU A 208 -12.92 -13.16 5.40
N VAL A 209 -11.82 -13.83 5.19
CA VAL A 209 -11.72 -15.03 4.38
C VAL A 209 -11.00 -16.13 5.14
N TRP A 210 -11.44 -17.37 4.94
CA TRP A 210 -10.80 -18.57 5.45
C TRP A 210 -10.28 -19.41 4.30
N THR A 211 -9.03 -19.86 4.42
CA THR A 211 -8.43 -20.78 3.45
C THR A 211 -8.74 -22.23 3.86
N GLY A 212 -9.72 -22.81 3.19
CA GLY A 212 -10.01 -24.24 3.30
C GLY A 212 -8.91 -25.07 2.65
N ARG A 213 -8.18 -25.84 3.47
CA ARG A 213 -7.14 -26.75 3.01
C ARG A 213 -7.75 -28.09 2.58
N PRO A 214 -7.23 -28.76 1.53
CA PRO A 214 -7.72 -30.06 1.08
C PRO A 214 -7.89 -31.09 2.20
N THR A 215 -6.96 -31.12 3.15
CA THR A 215 -6.99 -32.03 4.31
C THR A 215 -8.13 -31.78 5.29
N LEU A 216 -8.71 -30.58 5.28
CA LEU A 216 -9.81 -30.18 6.17
C LEU A 216 -11.16 -30.21 5.46
N THR A 217 -11.18 -29.87 4.17
CA THR A 217 -12.41 -29.71 3.39
C THR A 217 -12.77 -30.95 2.57
N GLY A 218 -11.81 -31.85 2.32
CA GLY A 218 -11.96 -32.95 1.37
C GLY A 218 -11.93 -32.52 -0.11
N GLU A 219 -11.75 -31.23 -0.37
CA GLU A 219 -11.67 -30.67 -1.72
C GLU A 219 -10.31 -30.98 -2.37
N LYS A 220 -10.27 -30.97 -3.70
CA LYS A 220 -9.03 -31.24 -4.46
C LYS A 220 -8.00 -30.11 -4.34
N ASN A 221 -8.46 -28.88 -4.16
CA ASN A 221 -7.63 -27.67 -4.14
C ASN A 221 -7.91 -26.82 -2.87
N TYR A 222 -7.03 -25.86 -2.61
CA TYR A 222 -7.28 -24.80 -1.63
C TYR A 222 -8.41 -23.90 -2.12
N ILE A 223 -9.39 -23.63 -1.24
CA ILE A 223 -10.54 -22.79 -1.55
C ILE A 223 -10.65 -21.67 -0.52
N LEU A 224 -10.93 -20.48 -1.00
CA LEU A 224 -11.24 -19.34 -0.15
C LEU A 224 -12.74 -19.30 0.16
N TYR A 225 -13.07 -19.32 1.42
CA TYR A 225 -14.43 -19.15 1.90
C TYR A 225 -14.56 -17.76 2.54
N PRO A 226 -15.45 -16.90 2.02
CA PRO A 226 -15.77 -15.69 2.74
C PRO A 226 -16.45 -16.06 4.06
N SER A 227 -15.97 -15.48 5.16
CA SER A 227 -16.59 -15.63 6.47
C SER A 227 -17.72 -14.62 6.56
N TYR A 228 -18.94 -15.06 6.32
CA TYR A 228 -20.13 -14.30 6.68
C TYR A 228 -20.51 -14.69 8.11
N SER A 229 -20.51 -13.73 9.02
CA SER A 229 -21.23 -13.93 10.28
C SER A 229 -22.72 -14.03 9.93
N PRO A 230 -23.40 -15.14 10.19
CA PRO A 230 -24.86 -15.11 10.13
C PRO A 230 -25.34 -14.13 11.21
N HIS A 231 -26.11 -13.14 10.83
CA HIS A 231 -26.84 -12.27 11.75
C HIS A 231 -27.93 -13.07 12.45
#